data_dc177bc1b839299972f7e615b57dee8a
#
_entry.id   dc177bc1b839299972f7e615b57dee8a
#
_cell.length_a   1.000
_cell.length_b   1.000
_cell.length_c   1.000
_cell.angle_alpha   90.00
_cell.angle_beta   90.00
_cell.angle_gamma   90.00
#
_symmetry.space_group_name_H-M   'P 1'
#
loop_
_entity.id
_entity.type
_entity.pdbx_description
1 polymer ?
#
loop_
_entity_poly.entity_id
_entity_poly.type
_entity_poly.pdbx_seq_one_letter_code
_entity_poly.pdbx_strand_id
1 'polypeptide(L)'
;TGVCFSRDAGNGEDLFNGEYLINAQGEDVVAGIRTPQQITKIGSQRWAERAGISEEERVAKYPSMEEAMPEIYAELDALQTKLENHYKDMQDMEFTVQEGKLWFLQTRNGKRTGSAMVKIAMDLLRQGMIDEKTALLRCEPNKLDELLHPVFDKAALKNAKVLTRGLPASPGAATGQIVFFAEDAADWAANGKKVVMVRIETSPEDLAGMAVAEGILTARGGMTSHAAVVARGMGKC
;
A
#
# COMPACT_ATOMS: atom_id res chain seq x y z
N THR A 1 8.89 14.99 -9.09
CA THR A 1 8.24 13.83 -9.68
C THR A 1 7.41 13.09 -8.64
N GLY A 2 6.37 12.37 -9.05
CA GLY A 2 5.50 11.66 -8.12
C GLY A 2 4.65 10.58 -8.79
N VAL A 3 4.00 9.81 -7.92
CA VAL A 3 3.02 8.78 -8.28
C VAL A 3 1.75 9.03 -7.49
N CYS A 4 0.60 8.94 -8.14
CA CYS A 4 -0.68 9.19 -7.51
C CYS A 4 -1.78 8.24 -8.00
N PHE A 5 -2.81 8.13 -7.16
CA PHE A 5 -3.94 7.25 -7.37
C PHE A 5 -5.24 8.04 -7.19
N SER A 6 -6.18 7.89 -8.10
CA SER A 6 -7.48 8.56 -7.98
C SER A 6 -8.31 8.08 -6.79
N ARG A 7 -8.05 6.84 -6.32
CA ARG A 7 -8.65 6.23 -5.11
C ARG A 7 -7.59 5.47 -4.33
N ASP A 8 -7.83 5.20 -3.06
CA ASP A 8 -6.91 4.40 -2.24
C ASP A 8 -6.88 2.93 -2.71
N ALA A 9 -5.72 2.50 -3.19
CA ALA A 9 -5.51 1.15 -3.71
C ALA A 9 -5.56 0.05 -2.63
N GLY A 10 -5.40 0.41 -1.37
CA GLY A 10 -5.40 -0.52 -0.24
C GLY A 10 -6.79 -0.80 0.32
N ASN A 11 -7.63 0.23 0.45
CA ASN A 11 -8.94 0.14 1.10
C ASN A 11 -10.12 0.55 0.21
N GLY A 12 -9.86 1.13 -0.97
CA GLY A 12 -10.87 1.58 -1.93
C GLY A 12 -11.57 2.88 -1.57
N GLU A 13 -11.04 3.65 -0.60
CA GLU A 13 -11.58 4.97 -0.26
C GLU A 13 -11.52 5.89 -1.48
N ASP A 14 -12.62 6.60 -1.75
CA ASP A 14 -12.70 7.62 -2.80
C ASP A 14 -11.93 8.87 -2.34
N LEU A 15 -10.62 8.74 -2.35
CA LEU A 15 -9.68 9.76 -1.90
C LEU A 15 -8.48 9.80 -2.83
N PHE A 16 -8.28 10.93 -3.48
CA PHE A 16 -7.07 11.20 -4.24
C PHE A 16 -5.85 11.16 -3.30
N ASN A 17 -4.87 10.34 -3.63
CA ASN A 17 -3.71 10.11 -2.79
C ASN A 17 -2.47 9.83 -3.63
N GLY A 18 -1.30 9.90 -3.00
CA GLY A 18 -0.03 9.66 -3.67
C GLY A 18 1.12 10.35 -2.99
N GLU A 19 2.27 10.21 -3.60
CA GLU A 19 3.54 10.68 -3.05
C GLU A 19 4.36 11.41 -4.11
N TYR A 20 5.12 12.41 -3.67
CA TYR A 20 6.03 13.15 -4.55
C TYR A 20 7.36 13.44 -3.86
N LEU A 21 8.39 13.65 -4.68
CA LEU A 21 9.71 14.08 -4.25
C LEU A 21 10.17 15.30 -5.06
N ILE A 22 10.73 16.28 -4.37
CA ILE A 22 11.36 17.46 -4.99
C ILE A 22 12.79 17.09 -5.38
N ASN A 23 13.24 17.55 -6.56
CA ASN A 23 14.57 17.29 -7.11
C ASN A 23 14.92 15.79 -7.08
N ALA A 24 14.04 14.97 -7.66
CA ALA A 24 14.17 13.54 -7.71
C ALA A 24 13.74 13.01 -9.07
N GLN A 25 14.21 11.83 -9.42
CA GLN A 25 13.71 11.05 -10.56
C GLN A 25 12.64 10.03 -10.12
N GLY A 26 11.89 9.47 -11.08
CA GLY A 26 10.82 8.51 -10.76
C GLY A 26 11.32 7.30 -9.97
N GLU A 27 12.55 6.84 -10.24
CA GLU A 27 13.20 5.75 -9.52
C GLU A 27 13.42 6.07 -8.03
N ASP A 28 13.69 7.33 -7.67
CA ASP A 28 13.91 7.74 -6.28
C ASP A 28 12.64 7.63 -5.43
N VAL A 29 11.47 7.85 -6.04
CA VAL A 29 10.17 7.71 -5.36
C VAL A 29 9.91 6.24 -5.00
N VAL A 30 10.26 5.32 -5.90
CA VAL A 30 10.03 3.88 -5.75
C VAL A 30 11.11 3.22 -4.89
N ALA A 31 12.36 3.70 -4.98
CA ALA A 31 13.49 3.10 -4.27
C ALA A 31 13.50 3.35 -2.75
N GLY A 32 12.68 4.30 -2.23
CA GLY A 32 12.58 4.55 -0.80
C GLY A 32 13.84 5.14 -0.14
N ILE A 33 14.77 5.70 -0.93
CA ILE A 33 16.02 6.30 -0.45
C ILE A 33 15.74 7.58 0.36
N ARG A 34 14.68 8.30 -0.02
CA ARG A 34 14.22 9.54 0.62
C ARG A 34 12.77 9.35 1.06
N THR A 35 12.36 9.99 2.15
CA THR A 35 10.95 10.00 2.58
C THR A 35 10.16 10.89 1.63
N PRO A 36 9.21 10.33 0.86
CA PRO A 36 8.37 11.12 -0.03
C PRO A 36 7.34 11.92 0.76
N GLN A 37 6.93 13.03 0.18
CA GLN A 37 5.86 13.87 0.71
C GLN A 37 4.53 13.47 0.08
N GLN A 38 3.44 13.68 0.80
CA GLN A 38 2.10 13.31 0.35
C GLN A 38 1.52 14.38 -0.60
N ILE A 39 0.72 13.96 -1.57
CA ILE A 39 0.11 14.88 -2.54
C ILE A 39 -0.98 15.71 -1.87
N THR A 40 -1.87 15.10 -1.09
CA THR A 40 -2.98 15.79 -0.44
C THR A 40 -2.66 16.17 0.99
N LYS A 41 -3.24 17.27 1.47
CA LYS A 41 -3.12 17.71 2.85
C LYS A 41 -3.65 16.66 3.84
N ILE A 42 -4.80 16.07 3.55
CA ILE A 42 -5.38 15.00 4.38
C ILE A 42 -4.47 13.77 4.43
N GLY A 43 -3.85 13.41 3.31
CA GLY A 43 -2.85 12.33 3.25
C GLY A 43 -1.63 12.63 4.11
N SER A 44 -1.11 13.86 4.04
CA SER A 44 0.02 14.33 4.83
C SER A 44 -0.30 14.34 6.34
N GLN A 45 -1.49 14.79 6.74
CA GLN A 45 -1.94 14.76 8.13
C GLN A 45 -2.06 13.32 8.66
N ARG A 46 -2.71 12.43 7.92
CA ARG A 46 -2.83 11.00 8.27
C ARG A 46 -1.45 10.31 8.35
N TRP A 47 -0.51 10.70 7.50
CA TRP A 47 0.86 10.20 7.53
C TRP A 47 1.60 10.69 8.79
N ALA A 48 1.53 11.99 9.10
CA ALA A 48 2.18 12.59 10.26
C ALA A 48 1.64 12.00 11.58
N GLU A 49 0.32 11.82 11.69
CA GLU A 49 -0.30 11.18 12.86
C GLU A 49 0.25 9.77 13.08
N ARG A 50 0.37 8.96 12.01
CA ARG A 50 0.95 7.61 12.08
C ARG A 50 2.45 7.61 12.42
N ALA A 51 3.17 8.63 11.96
CA ALA A 51 4.61 8.79 12.23
C ALA A 51 4.91 9.43 13.59
N GLY A 52 3.87 9.93 14.30
CA GLY A 52 4.05 10.63 15.58
C GLY A 52 4.70 12.02 15.42
N ILE A 53 4.51 12.66 14.26
CA ILE A 53 5.06 13.98 13.91
C ILE A 53 4.00 15.05 14.22
N SER A 54 4.40 16.16 14.86
CA SER A 54 3.48 17.27 15.15
C SER A 54 3.06 18.01 13.88
N GLU A 55 1.91 18.71 13.91
CA GLU A 55 1.42 19.48 12.77
C GLU A 55 2.39 20.60 12.36
N GLU A 56 3.04 21.25 13.35
CA GLU A 56 4.04 22.29 13.10
C GLU A 56 5.25 21.72 12.34
N GLU A 57 5.73 20.55 12.78
CA GLU A 57 6.85 19.87 12.12
C GLU A 57 6.45 19.35 10.73
N ARG A 58 5.23 18.81 10.57
CA ARG A 58 4.68 18.37 9.30
C ARG A 58 4.68 19.52 8.28
N VAL A 59 4.09 20.65 8.64
CA VAL A 59 4.03 21.83 7.76
C VAL A 59 5.40 22.36 7.40
N ALA A 60 6.32 22.37 8.37
CA ALA A 60 7.67 22.92 8.16
C ALA A 60 8.58 22.02 7.30
N LYS A 61 8.49 20.70 7.46
CA LYS A 61 9.43 19.76 6.84
C LYS A 61 8.81 18.86 5.75
N TYR A 62 7.51 18.58 5.86
CA TYR A 62 6.79 17.62 5.01
C TYR A 62 5.45 18.18 4.50
N PRO A 63 5.43 19.41 3.95
CA PRO A 63 4.19 19.96 3.41
C PRO A 63 3.67 19.07 2.27
N SER A 64 2.35 18.93 2.17
CA SER A 64 1.74 18.26 1.02
C SER A 64 1.98 19.08 -0.27
N MET A 65 1.80 18.42 -1.41
CA MET A 65 1.82 19.12 -2.70
C MET A 65 0.72 20.17 -2.78
N GLU A 66 -0.46 19.87 -2.22
CA GLU A 66 -1.59 20.80 -2.10
C GLU A 66 -1.20 22.10 -1.39
N GLU A 67 -0.35 22.03 -0.36
CA GLU A 67 0.13 23.20 0.38
C GLU A 67 1.34 23.88 -0.28
N ALA A 68 2.27 23.08 -0.82
CA ALA A 68 3.53 23.59 -1.38
C ALA A 68 3.41 24.10 -2.83
N MET A 69 2.48 23.53 -3.62
CA MET A 69 2.29 23.83 -5.04
C MET A 69 0.80 23.81 -5.40
N PRO A 70 -0.02 24.71 -4.83
CA PRO A 70 -1.49 24.63 -4.94
C PRO A 70 -2.02 24.71 -6.37
N GLU A 71 -1.39 25.49 -7.25
CA GLU A 71 -1.82 25.59 -8.65
C GLU A 71 -1.58 24.27 -9.42
N ILE A 72 -0.39 23.67 -9.23
CA ILE A 72 -0.05 22.39 -9.83
C ILE A 72 -0.92 21.26 -9.26
N TYR A 73 -1.18 21.29 -7.95
CA TYR A 73 -2.10 20.34 -7.32
C TYR A 73 -3.51 20.44 -7.91
N ALA A 74 -4.04 21.65 -8.07
CA ALA A 74 -5.37 21.85 -8.65
C ALA A 74 -5.46 21.30 -10.10
N GLU A 75 -4.41 21.52 -10.91
CA GLU A 75 -4.32 20.94 -12.26
C GLU A 75 -4.27 19.40 -12.20
N LEU A 76 -3.45 18.84 -11.33
CA LEU A 76 -3.31 17.39 -11.14
C LEU A 76 -4.63 16.76 -10.69
N ASP A 77 -5.33 17.37 -9.74
CA ASP A 77 -6.62 16.90 -9.23
C ASP A 77 -7.72 16.94 -10.31
N ALA A 78 -7.78 18.01 -11.09
CA ALA A 78 -8.70 18.11 -12.23
C ALA A 78 -8.41 17.03 -13.30
N LEU A 79 -7.15 16.75 -13.56
CA LEU A 79 -6.73 15.75 -14.55
C LEU A 79 -6.98 14.32 -14.05
N GLN A 80 -6.72 13.99 -12.77
CA GLN A 80 -7.03 12.67 -12.24
C GLN A 80 -8.53 12.38 -12.29
N THR A 81 -9.37 13.36 -11.96
CA THR A 81 -10.82 13.26 -12.06
C THR A 81 -11.26 13.00 -13.51
N LYS A 82 -10.67 13.72 -14.47
CA LYS A 82 -10.97 13.54 -15.89
C LYS A 82 -10.56 12.14 -16.38
N LEU A 83 -9.40 11.63 -15.94
CA LEU A 83 -8.92 10.31 -16.31
C LEU A 83 -9.79 9.20 -15.72
N GLU A 84 -10.15 9.29 -14.44
CA GLU A 84 -11.05 8.33 -13.81
C GLU A 84 -12.42 8.29 -14.51
N ASN A 85 -12.98 9.44 -14.83
CA ASN A 85 -14.25 9.53 -15.57
C ASN A 85 -14.15 8.98 -17.00
N HIS A 86 -13.00 9.15 -17.65
CA HIS A 86 -12.79 8.65 -19.02
C HIS A 86 -12.65 7.14 -19.05
N TYR A 87 -11.77 6.58 -18.20
CA TYR A 87 -11.52 5.14 -18.12
C TYR A 87 -12.57 4.40 -17.29
N LYS A 88 -13.41 5.16 -16.55
CA LYS A 88 -14.43 4.62 -15.64
C LYS A 88 -13.86 3.64 -14.62
N ASP A 89 -12.62 3.86 -14.21
CA ASP A 89 -11.90 3.03 -13.25
C ASP A 89 -10.83 3.83 -12.52
N MET A 90 -10.47 3.40 -11.32
CA MET A 90 -9.36 3.93 -10.55
C MET A 90 -8.09 3.99 -11.39
N GLN A 91 -7.43 5.13 -11.39
CA GLN A 91 -6.21 5.37 -12.14
C GLN A 91 -4.97 5.44 -11.23
N ASP A 92 -3.89 4.83 -11.71
CA ASP A 92 -2.52 4.94 -11.21
C ASP A 92 -1.75 5.81 -12.22
N MET A 93 -1.20 6.92 -11.74
CA MET A 93 -0.64 7.97 -12.59
C MET A 93 0.77 8.33 -12.14
N GLU A 94 1.65 8.50 -13.09
CA GLU A 94 3.01 9.00 -12.89
C GLU A 94 3.11 10.39 -13.50
N PHE A 95 3.71 11.33 -12.76
CA PHE A 95 3.86 12.71 -13.21
C PHE A 95 5.20 13.32 -12.81
N THR A 96 5.56 14.40 -13.48
CA THR A 96 6.66 15.26 -13.07
C THR A 96 6.29 16.72 -13.19
N VAL A 97 6.95 17.56 -12.40
CA VAL A 97 6.85 19.01 -12.51
C VAL A 97 8.21 19.55 -12.90
N GLN A 98 8.27 20.27 -14.00
CA GLN A 98 9.49 20.90 -14.48
C GLN A 98 9.19 22.36 -14.86
N GLU A 99 9.97 23.28 -14.33
CA GLU A 99 9.82 24.72 -14.58
C GLU A 99 8.39 25.23 -14.31
N GLY A 100 7.78 24.75 -13.21
CA GLY A 100 6.42 25.11 -12.83
C GLY A 100 5.31 24.54 -13.71
N LYS A 101 5.61 23.60 -14.60
CA LYS A 101 4.65 22.95 -15.49
C LYS A 101 4.50 21.48 -15.14
N LEU A 102 3.25 21.02 -15.08
CA LEU A 102 2.88 19.61 -14.87
C LEU A 102 3.03 18.81 -16.16
N TRP A 103 3.61 17.62 -16.05
CA TRP A 103 3.74 16.64 -17.13
C TRP A 103 3.28 15.28 -16.64
N PHE A 104 2.31 14.69 -17.33
CA PHE A 104 1.94 13.30 -17.14
C PHE A 104 2.90 12.39 -17.90
N LEU A 105 3.44 11.39 -17.23
CA LEU A 105 4.36 10.42 -17.81
C LEU A 105 3.64 9.14 -18.20
N GLN A 106 2.74 8.68 -17.33
CA GLN A 106 1.97 7.45 -17.55
C GLN A 106 0.66 7.49 -16.78
N THR A 107 -0.36 6.82 -17.32
CA THR A 107 -1.59 6.43 -16.61
C THR A 107 -1.94 4.99 -16.93
N ARG A 108 -2.49 4.30 -15.95
CA ARG A 108 -2.96 2.91 -16.07
C ARG A 108 -4.07 2.63 -15.05
N ASN A 109 -4.84 1.57 -15.27
CA ASN A 109 -5.77 1.10 -14.25
C ASN A 109 -5.00 0.67 -13.00
N GLY A 110 -5.36 1.22 -11.85
CA GLY A 110 -4.65 1.01 -10.60
C GLY A 110 -4.75 -0.44 -10.11
N LYS A 111 -3.60 -1.03 -9.79
CA LYS A 111 -3.57 -2.30 -9.05
C LYS A 111 -4.06 -2.05 -7.64
N ARG A 112 -4.86 -2.97 -7.10
CA ARG A 112 -5.56 -2.80 -5.83
C ARG A 112 -5.72 -4.12 -5.09
N THR A 113 -5.93 -4.05 -3.77
CA THR A 113 -6.26 -5.22 -2.94
C THR A 113 -7.65 -5.78 -3.27
N GLY A 114 -7.97 -6.97 -2.82
CA GLY A 114 -9.29 -7.58 -3.00
C GLY A 114 -10.41 -6.75 -2.36
N SER A 115 -10.18 -6.20 -1.17
CA SER A 115 -11.15 -5.32 -0.50
C SER A 115 -11.38 -4.01 -1.24
N ALA A 116 -10.30 -3.36 -1.69
CA ALA A 116 -10.40 -2.14 -2.50
C ALA A 116 -11.10 -2.42 -3.84
N MET A 117 -10.84 -3.54 -4.48
CA MET A 117 -11.47 -3.94 -5.74
C MET A 117 -13.00 -3.99 -5.61
N VAL A 118 -13.50 -4.70 -4.60
CA VAL A 118 -14.96 -4.79 -4.38
C VAL A 118 -15.56 -3.43 -4.06
N LYS A 119 -14.91 -2.67 -3.15
CA LYS A 119 -15.40 -1.35 -2.76
C LYS A 119 -15.44 -0.38 -3.94
N ILE A 120 -14.36 -0.29 -4.71
CA ILE A 120 -14.28 0.59 -5.89
C ILE A 120 -15.34 0.20 -6.93
N ALA A 121 -15.50 -1.10 -7.23
CA ALA A 121 -16.52 -1.56 -8.18
C ALA A 121 -17.93 -1.15 -7.74
N MET A 122 -18.25 -1.30 -6.45
CA MET A 122 -19.54 -0.90 -5.89
C MET A 122 -19.74 0.61 -5.87
N ASP A 123 -18.71 1.40 -5.57
CA ASP A 123 -18.80 2.85 -5.55
C ASP A 123 -18.98 3.41 -6.96
N LEU A 124 -18.21 2.91 -7.96
CA LEU A 124 -18.39 3.28 -9.36
C LEU A 124 -19.76 2.91 -9.92
N LEU A 125 -20.32 1.75 -9.50
CA LEU A 125 -21.70 1.36 -9.84
C LEU A 125 -22.71 2.33 -9.23
N ARG A 126 -22.60 2.64 -7.94
CA ARG A 126 -23.50 3.60 -7.26
C ARG A 126 -23.43 5.01 -7.84
N GLN A 127 -22.26 5.42 -8.31
CA GLN A 127 -22.02 6.69 -9.00
C GLN A 127 -22.56 6.68 -10.45
N GLY A 128 -23.07 5.54 -10.95
CA GLY A 128 -23.57 5.40 -12.31
C GLY A 128 -22.49 5.45 -13.39
N MET A 129 -21.21 5.29 -12.99
CA MET A 129 -20.09 5.30 -13.93
C MET A 129 -19.96 3.99 -14.71
N ILE A 130 -20.36 2.88 -14.09
CA ILE A 130 -20.35 1.53 -14.69
C ILE A 130 -21.71 0.83 -14.41
N ASP A 131 -22.01 -0.19 -15.21
CA ASP A 131 -23.16 -1.06 -15.00
C ASP A 131 -22.84 -2.28 -14.11
N GLU A 132 -23.85 -3.02 -13.67
CA GLU A 132 -23.70 -4.19 -12.80
C GLU A 132 -22.82 -5.27 -13.42
N LYS A 133 -22.95 -5.50 -14.73
CA LYS A 133 -22.14 -6.49 -15.46
C LYS A 133 -20.66 -6.11 -15.41
N THR A 134 -20.33 -4.85 -15.63
CA THR A 134 -18.97 -4.33 -15.58
C THR A 134 -18.42 -4.41 -14.16
N ALA A 135 -19.22 -4.05 -13.16
CA ALA A 135 -18.83 -4.14 -11.74
C ALA A 135 -18.48 -5.59 -11.37
N LEU A 136 -19.31 -6.55 -11.78
CA LEU A 136 -19.07 -7.97 -11.53
C LEU A 136 -17.81 -8.49 -12.25
N LEU A 137 -17.61 -8.12 -13.52
CA LEU A 137 -16.44 -8.55 -14.30
C LEU A 137 -15.11 -7.99 -13.77
N ARG A 138 -15.15 -6.88 -13.05
CA ARG A 138 -13.96 -6.29 -12.40
C ARG A 138 -13.60 -6.96 -11.09
N CYS A 139 -14.48 -7.75 -10.51
CA CYS A 139 -14.20 -8.53 -9.32
C CYS A 139 -13.49 -9.84 -9.70
N GLU A 140 -12.15 -9.81 -9.68
CA GLU A 140 -11.31 -10.97 -9.96
C GLU A 140 -11.51 -12.03 -8.86
N PRO A 141 -12.00 -13.27 -9.18
CA PRO A 141 -12.28 -14.29 -8.15
C PRO A 141 -11.09 -14.60 -7.25
N ASN A 142 -9.89 -14.66 -7.83
CA ASN A 142 -8.66 -14.97 -7.07
C ASN A 142 -8.34 -13.92 -6.00
N LYS A 143 -8.76 -12.67 -6.21
CA LYS A 143 -8.58 -11.60 -5.20
C LYS A 143 -9.63 -11.60 -4.11
N LEU A 144 -10.77 -12.30 -4.33
CA LEU A 144 -11.77 -12.47 -3.27
C LEU A 144 -11.24 -13.37 -2.16
N ASP A 145 -10.33 -14.30 -2.48
CA ASP A 145 -9.68 -15.14 -1.47
C ASP A 145 -8.91 -14.29 -0.43
N GLU A 146 -8.39 -13.12 -0.82
CA GLU A 146 -7.77 -12.19 0.12
C GLU A 146 -8.70 -11.76 1.26
N LEU A 147 -10.03 -11.72 1.01
CA LEU A 147 -11.04 -11.35 2.00
C LEU A 147 -11.33 -12.47 3.00
N LEU A 148 -10.89 -13.69 2.68
CA LEU A 148 -11.03 -14.87 3.54
C LEU A 148 -9.82 -15.07 4.46
N HIS A 149 -8.80 -14.24 4.33
CA HIS A 149 -7.63 -14.31 5.21
C HIS A 149 -7.99 -14.00 6.66
N PRO A 150 -7.34 -14.66 7.62
CA PRO A 150 -7.51 -14.38 9.03
C PRO A 150 -7.31 -12.91 9.36
N VAL A 151 -8.12 -12.38 10.26
CA VAL A 151 -7.99 -11.04 10.82
C VAL A 151 -7.93 -11.12 12.33
N PHE A 152 -7.25 -10.19 12.98
CA PHE A 152 -7.27 -10.11 14.43
C PHE A 152 -8.63 -9.66 14.94
N ASP A 153 -9.06 -10.20 16.08
CA ASP A 153 -10.22 -9.70 16.80
C ASP A 153 -10.03 -8.22 17.15
N LYS A 154 -11.03 -7.38 16.82
CA LYS A 154 -10.94 -5.92 16.99
C LYS A 154 -10.78 -5.50 18.46
N ALA A 155 -11.39 -6.22 19.40
CA ALA A 155 -11.30 -5.91 20.82
C ALA A 155 -9.93 -6.31 21.37
N ALA A 156 -9.41 -7.47 20.97
CA ALA A 156 -8.07 -7.92 21.31
C ALA A 156 -7.00 -6.95 20.77
N LEU A 157 -7.16 -6.48 19.54
CA LEU A 157 -6.21 -5.55 18.91
C LEU A 157 -6.16 -4.20 19.64
N LYS A 158 -7.30 -3.69 20.13
CA LYS A 158 -7.35 -2.45 20.94
C LYS A 158 -6.53 -2.53 22.22
N ASN A 159 -6.48 -3.71 22.83
CA ASN A 159 -5.81 -3.95 24.10
C ASN A 159 -4.38 -4.48 23.92
N ALA A 160 -3.97 -4.78 22.70
CA ALA A 160 -2.65 -5.31 22.43
C ALA A 160 -1.56 -4.23 22.55
N LYS A 161 -0.43 -4.59 23.18
CA LYS A 161 0.76 -3.74 23.18
C LYS A 161 1.40 -3.77 21.80
N VAL A 162 1.36 -2.65 21.11
CA VAL A 162 2.08 -2.49 19.83
C VAL A 162 3.58 -2.37 20.13
N LEU A 163 4.37 -3.29 19.58
CA LEU A 163 5.83 -3.27 19.70
C LEU A 163 6.47 -2.45 18.58
N THR A 164 5.97 -2.59 17.37
CA THR A 164 6.46 -1.87 16.17
C THR A 164 5.39 -1.84 15.10
N ARG A 165 5.64 -1.08 14.05
CA ARG A 165 4.80 -1.01 12.85
C ARG A 165 5.67 -1.28 11.62
N GLY A 166 5.12 -1.97 10.63
CA GLY A 166 5.76 -2.25 9.36
C GLY A 166 4.86 -1.93 8.17
N LEU A 167 5.40 -2.06 6.97
CA LEU A 167 4.62 -1.95 5.74
C LEU A 167 3.84 -3.24 5.53
N PRO A 168 2.51 -3.19 5.35
CA PRO A 168 1.70 -4.38 5.10
C PRO A 168 1.90 -4.86 3.66
N ALA A 169 2.69 -5.90 3.48
CA ALA A 169 3.03 -6.41 2.15
C ALA A 169 2.01 -7.42 1.61
N SER A 170 1.31 -8.12 2.50
CA SER A 170 0.28 -9.12 2.17
C SER A 170 -0.86 -9.03 3.18
N PRO A 171 -2.10 -9.33 2.77
CA PRO A 171 -3.23 -9.36 3.68
C PRO A 171 -3.13 -10.53 4.67
N GLY A 172 -3.79 -10.40 5.82
CA GLY A 172 -3.90 -11.44 6.80
C GLY A 172 -3.46 -11.04 8.20
N ALA A 173 -3.54 -12.01 9.11
CA ALA A 173 -3.07 -11.89 10.48
C ALA A 173 -2.37 -13.20 10.86
N ALA A 174 -1.18 -13.11 11.38
CA ALA A 174 -0.39 -14.25 11.79
C ALA A 174 -0.08 -14.19 13.28
N THR A 175 -0.18 -15.33 13.94
CA THR A 175 0.22 -15.51 15.34
C THR A 175 1.12 -16.73 15.48
N GLY A 176 2.18 -16.62 16.25
CA GLY A 176 3.11 -17.72 16.45
C GLY A 176 4.30 -17.33 17.31
N GLN A 177 5.14 -18.30 17.59
CA GLN A 177 6.41 -18.07 18.28
C GLN A 177 7.41 -17.47 17.29
N ILE A 178 8.19 -16.51 17.76
CA ILE A 178 9.20 -15.84 16.92
C ILE A 178 10.38 -16.80 16.68
N VAL A 179 10.77 -16.93 15.41
CA VAL A 179 11.98 -17.63 14.98
C VAL A 179 12.81 -16.72 14.06
N PHE A 180 14.12 -16.85 14.12
CA PHE A 180 15.05 -15.98 13.39
C PHE A 180 15.76 -16.70 12.24
N PHE A 181 15.66 -18.02 12.15
CA PHE A 181 16.30 -18.83 11.11
C PHE A 181 15.27 -19.72 10.43
N ALA A 182 15.49 -19.98 9.13
CA ALA A 182 14.59 -20.80 8.32
C ALA A 182 14.53 -22.25 8.81
N GLU A 183 15.66 -22.77 9.27
CA GLU A 183 15.78 -24.11 9.83
C GLU A 183 14.96 -24.25 11.11
N ASP A 184 15.04 -23.28 12.03
CA ASP A 184 14.22 -23.26 13.26
C ASP A 184 12.74 -23.20 12.94
N ALA A 185 12.36 -22.42 11.91
CA ALA A 185 10.97 -22.37 11.46
C ALA A 185 10.49 -23.73 10.99
N ALA A 186 11.28 -24.44 10.20
CA ALA A 186 10.96 -25.77 9.69
C ALA A 186 10.86 -26.80 10.83
N ASP A 187 11.83 -26.82 11.74
CA ASP A 187 11.86 -27.76 12.87
C ASP A 187 10.70 -27.53 13.83
N TRP A 188 10.40 -26.28 14.16
CA TRP A 188 9.32 -25.97 15.09
C TRP A 188 7.95 -26.24 14.48
N ALA A 189 7.77 -25.93 13.19
CA ALA A 189 6.53 -26.24 12.48
C ALA A 189 6.32 -27.77 12.36
N ALA A 190 7.37 -28.55 12.09
CA ALA A 190 7.31 -30.00 12.09
C ALA A 190 6.89 -30.59 13.45
N ASN A 191 7.19 -29.89 14.54
CA ASN A 191 6.76 -30.24 15.91
C ASN A 191 5.40 -29.62 16.29
N GLY A 192 4.60 -29.17 15.32
CA GLY A 192 3.25 -28.64 15.50
C GLY A 192 3.16 -27.24 16.12
N LYS A 193 4.27 -26.48 16.17
CA LYS A 193 4.28 -25.11 16.66
C LYS A 193 3.95 -24.14 15.53
N LYS A 194 3.12 -23.14 15.82
CA LYS A 194 2.94 -21.99 14.93
C LYS A 194 4.11 -21.03 15.10
N VAL A 195 4.70 -20.60 14.01
CA VAL A 195 5.87 -19.73 14.01
C VAL A 195 5.67 -18.48 13.15
N VAL A 196 6.24 -17.37 13.59
CA VAL A 196 6.40 -16.14 12.82
C VAL A 196 7.88 -15.93 12.59
N MET A 197 8.28 -15.90 11.32
CA MET A 197 9.68 -15.74 10.96
C MET A 197 10.05 -14.25 10.94
N VAL A 198 11.08 -13.89 11.70
CA VAL A 198 11.57 -12.50 11.81
C VAL A 198 13.00 -12.45 11.30
N ARG A 199 13.23 -11.68 10.25
CA ARG A 199 14.55 -11.55 9.61
C ARG A 199 14.94 -10.08 9.46
N ILE A 200 16.22 -9.82 9.21
CA ILE A 200 16.66 -8.50 8.74
C ILE A 200 16.12 -8.29 7.32
N GLU A 201 16.32 -9.25 6.45
CA GLU A 201 15.81 -9.38 5.09
C GLU A 201 15.72 -10.88 4.76
N THR A 202 15.00 -11.25 3.71
CA THR A 202 14.94 -12.66 3.28
C THR A 202 15.70 -12.87 1.97
N SER A 203 16.22 -14.08 1.81
CA SER A 203 16.90 -14.56 0.61
C SER A 203 16.22 -15.84 0.07
N PRO A 204 16.60 -16.33 -1.11
CA PRO A 204 16.07 -17.60 -1.63
C PRO A 204 16.33 -18.80 -0.70
N GLU A 205 17.34 -18.76 0.13
CA GLU A 205 17.67 -19.80 1.11
C GLU A 205 16.64 -19.89 2.24
N ASP A 206 15.88 -18.81 2.50
CA ASP A 206 14.87 -18.75 3.53
C ASP A 206 13.50 -19.34 3.09
N LEU A 207 13.35 -19.76 1.83
CA LEU A 207 12.08 -20.20 1.25
C LEU A 207 11.41 -21.34 2.02
N ALA A 208 12.17 -22.30 2.51
CA ALA A 208 11.64 -23.43 3.27
C ALA A 208 11.01 -22.97 4.60
N GLY A 209 11.66 -22.07 5.32
CA GLY A 209 11.14 -21.47 6.54
C GLY A 209 9.95 -20.57 6.29
N MET A 210 10.00 -19.76 5.21
CA MET A 210 8.88 -18.90 4.82
C MET A 210 7.61 -19.70 4.49
N ALA A 211 7.75 -20.85 3.84
CA ALA A 211 6.63 -21.70 3.45
C ALA A 211 5.84 -22.26 4.65
N VAL A 212 6.52 -22.59 5.75
CA VAL A 212 5.91 -23.17 6.96
C VAL A 212 5.50 -22.12 8.00
N ALA A 213 6.05 -20.91 7.93
CA ALA A 213 5.70 -19.83 8.84
C ALA A 213 4.24 -19.37 8.64
N GLU A 214 3.58 -18.96 9.72
CA GLU A 214 2.25 -18.33 9.67
C GLU A 214 2.35 -16.90 9.07
N GLY A 215 3.44 -16.21 9.32
CA GLY A 215 3.74 -14.89 8.79
C GLY A 215 5.22 -14.55 8.82
N ILE A 216 5.60 -13.54 8.05
CA ILE A 216 6.99 -13.10 7.89
C ILE A 216 7.09 -11.60 8.21
N LEU A 217 8.05 -11.24 9.05
CA LEU A 217 8.39 -9.86 9.38
C LEU A 217 9.85 -9.62 9.04
N THR A 218 10.14 -8.55 8.30
CA THR A 218 11.51 -8.13 8.02
C THR A 218 11.80 -6.73 8.54
N ALA A 219 13.03 -6.51 9.01
CA ALA A 219 13.49 -5.21 9.46
C ALA A 219 13.76 -4.25 8.30
N ARG A 220 14.04 -4.78 7.11
CA ARG A 220 14.33 -4.03 5.88
C ARG A 220 13.53 -4.57 4.72
N GLY A 221 13.29 -3.72 3.73
CA GLY A 221 12.60 -4.04 2.49
C GLY A 221 11.30 -3.26 2.33
N GLY A 222 10.95 -2.98 1.09
CA GLY A 222 9.70 -2.34 0.68
C GLY A 222 8.69 -3.36 0.15
N MET A 223 7.61 -2.86 -0.41
CA MET A 223 6.52 -3.65 -0.99
C MET A 223 6.93 -4.54 -2.17
N THR A 224 8.10 -4.27 -2.75
CA THR A 224 8.69 -5.02 -3.88
C THR A 224 9.90 -5.86 -3.46
N SER A 225 10.22 -5.94 -2.16
CA SER A 225 11.32 -6.76 -1.65
C SER A 225 11.06 -8.25 -1.89
N HIS A 226 12.12 -9.06 -1.86
CA HIS A 226 12.03 -10.52 -1.94
C HIS A 226 11.00 -11.08 -0.93
N ALA A 227 11.07 -10.65 0.33
CA ALA A 227 10.11 -11.06 1.36
C ALA A 227 8.66 -10.78 0.95
N ALA A 228 8.37 -9.55 0.50
CA ALA A 228 7.03 -9.13 0.14
C ALA A 228 6.47 -9.89 -1.09
N VAL A 229 7.31 -10.08 -2.12
CA VAL A 229 6.88 -10.76 -3.35
C VAL A 229 6.64 -12.24 -3.09
N VAL A 230 7.56 -12.90 -2.41
CA VAL A 230 7.49 -14.34 -2.13
C VAL A 230 6.37 -14.66 -1.15
N ALA A 231 6.25 -13.91 -0.03
CA ALA A 231 5.17 -14.12 0.95
C ALA A 231 3.78 -14.00 0.29
N ARG A 232 3.57 -12.99 -0.57
CA ARG A 232 2.34 -12.88 -1.36
C ARG A 232 2.09 -14.07 -2.27
N GLY A 233 3.13 -14.54 -2.97
CA GLY A 233 3.05 -15.72 -3.82
C GLY A 233 2.68 -16.99 -3.06
N MET A 234 3.07 -17.08 -1.79
CA MET A 234 2.75 -18.19 -0.87
C MET A 234 1.44 -18.00 -0.11
N GLY A 235 0.74 -16.87 -0.26
CA GLY A 235 -0.46 -16.55 0.52
C GLY A 235 -0.17 -16.30 2.01
N LYS A 236 1.05 -15.89 2.36
CA LYS A 236 1.47 -15.61 3.74
C LYS A 236 1.37 -14.12 4.08
N CYS A 237 1.04 -13.83 5.35
CA CYS A 237 1.01 -12.50 5.91
C CYS A 237 2.43 -11.97 6.16
#